data_1ceef76d5b970ee1f6d9204b12b54e33
#
_entry.id   1ceef76d5b970ee1f6d9204b12b54e33
#
_cell.length_a   1.000
_cell.length_b   1.000
_cell.length_c   1.000
_cell.angle_alpha   90.00
_cell.angle_beta   90.00
_cell.angle_gamma   90.00
#
_symmetry.space_group_name_H-M   'P 1'
#
loop_
_entity.id
_entity.type
_entity.pdbx_description
1 polymer ?
#
loop_
_entity_poly.entity_id
_entity_poly.type
_entity_poly.pdbx_seq_one_letter_code
_entity_poly.pdbx_strand_id
1 'polypeptide(L)'
;LAEYKQGRKHGAWREWSVAGTRTRFLSYKDDELDGRCEEFHPDGTSASAGDHRSGARHGKWTERSADGRRRKSLEYKAGMLHGELKIVQDDKLLTRQQWKDGELADLDGRQPFPARRDALLRELRAILAQPAAEDPADARHAERLRALHRLQLYRRLCGLPWEGMRLVPEWNLRCDAAAEVCRANGGLDHTPPMPAGFDEARYKLGHEGASNSNLSRGTSLPRSIDGYMDDSDPSNIDRIGHRRWCLNPTLKKTGFGAADDYSAMWSMDQSGPPVKGLSEVFYPPRGHVPVDLHAANRAFSIALWRGAVPRREQLVVRIVPLDADWLEAGDPLELDHCAVAEGGYGGAPCLVFRAPRLRVAAGAAYRVRVSVDGGKTTAHDYIVAYCEPVEPAKAR
;
A
#
# COMPACT_ATOMS: atom_id res chain seq x y z
N LEU A 1 15.14 5.17 46.34
CA LEU A 1 14.62 4.31 47.41
C LEU A 1 14.00 3.08 46.76
N ALA A 2 14.36 1.90 47.25
CA ALA A 2 13.97 0.65 46.65
C ALA A 2 13.51 -0.33 47.72
N GLU A 3 12.45 -1.07 47.46
CA GLU A 3 11.93 -2.13 48.31
C GLU A 3 12.27 -3.48 47.71
N TYR A 4 12.68 -4.46 48.57
CA TYR A 4 13.06 -5.79 48.19
C TYR A 4 12.37 -6.82 49.05
N LYS A 5 12.03 -7.99 48.48
CA LYS A 5 11.57 -9.18 49.21
C LYS A 5 12.35 -10.40 48.72
N GLN A 6 13.02 -11.09 49.63
CA GLN A 6 13.85 -12.26 49.31
C GLN A 6 14.89 -12.00 48.20
N GLY A 7 15.52 -10.81 48.20
CA GLY A 7 16.52 -10.40 47.22
C GLY A 7 16.00 -9.91 45.87
N ARG A 8 14.67 -9.93 45.63
CA ARG A 8 14.03 -9.44 44.42
C ARG A 8 13.40 -8.07 44.64
N LYS A 9 13.36 -7.25 43.62
CA LYS A 9 12.61 -5.98 43.64
C LYS A 9 11.14 -6.29 43.91
N HIS A 10 10.58 -5.69 44.95
CA HIS A 10 9.18 -5.91 45.34
C HIS A 10 8.67 -4.68 46.07
N GLY A 11 7.54 -4.10 45.64
CA GLY A 11 7.02 -2.85 46.18
C GLY A 11 7.47 -1.62 45.42
N ALA A 12 7.59 -0.48 46.11
CA ALA A 12 7.83 0.81 45.48
C ALA A 12 9.33 1.06 45.22
N TRP A 13 9.60 1.55 44.03
CA TRP A 13 10.90 2.03 43.57
C TRP A 13 10.80 3.53 43.21
N ARG A 14 11.66 4.35 43.78
CA ARG A 14 11.66 5.77 43.52
C ARG A 14 13.04 6.25 43.13
N GLU A 15 13.11 7.03 42.05
CA GLU A 15 14.35 7.65 41.55
C GLU A 15 14.24 9.18 41.60
N TRP A 16 15.37 9.84 41.84
CA TRP A 16 15.50 11.27 41.83
C TRP A 16 16.69 11.69 40.99
N SER A 17 16.63 12.91 40.43
CA SER A 17 17.76 13.57 39.80
C SER A 17 18.77 14.02 40.84
N VAL A 18 19.96 14.42 40.37
CA VAL A 18 20.99 15.06 41.26
C VAL A 18 20.44 16.32 41.91
N ALA A 19 19.53 17.04 41.27
CA ALA A 19 18.85 18.23 41.77
C ALA A 19 17.74 17.92 42.81
N GLY A 20 17.48 16.66 43.13
CA GLY A 20 16.47 16.25 44.09
C GLY A 20 15.05 16.18 43.54
N THR A 21 14.86 16.38 42.26
CA THR A 21 13.54 16.20 41.58
C THR A 21 13.27 14.71 41.35
N ARG A 22 12.09 14.24 41.73
CA ARG A 22 11.68 12.85 41.43
C ARG A 22 11.58 12.64 39.91
N THR A 23 12.28 11.62 39.42
CA THR A 23 12.29 11.27 37.97
C THR A 23 11.39 10.08 37.66
N ARG A 24 11.29 9.11 38.60
CA ARG A 24 10.45 7.92 38.41
C ARG A 24 9.82 7.45 39.71
N PHE A 25 8.61 6.92 39.58
CA PHE A 25 7.96 6.05 40.54
C PHE A 25 7.56 4.76 39.80
N LEU A 26 8.04 3.63 40.29
CA LEU A 26 7.80 2.33 39.70
C LEU A 26 7.34 1.34 40.78
N SER A 27 6.42 0.46 40.45
CA SER A 27 6.00 -0.64 41.31
C SER A 27 6.52 -1.96 40.76
N TYR A 28 7.11 -2.76 41.61
CA TYR A 28 7.67 -4.07 41.26
C TYR A 28 7.01 -5.20 42.04
N LYS A 29 6.90 -6.36 41.38
CA LYS A 29 6.57 -7.63 41.99
C LYS A 29 7.55 -8.69 41.46
N ASP A 30 8.40 -9.22 42.33
CA ASP A 30 9.37 -10.28 42.01
C ASP A 30 10.26 -9.96 40.79
N ASP A 31 10.86 -8.76 40.78
CA ASP A 31 11.70 -8.16 39.71
C ASP A 31 10.97 -7.66 38.46
N GLU A 32 9.68 -7.92 38.30
CA GLU A 32 8.88 -7.42 37.19
C GLU A 32 8.12 -6.12 37.57
N LEU A 33 7.94 -5.21 36.59
CA LEU A 33 7.05 -4.08 36.75
C LEU A 33 5.61 -4.57 36.91
N ASP A 34 4.98 -4.28 38.05
CA ASP A 34 3.60 -4.67 38.35
C ASP A 34 2.97 -3.62 39.26
N GLY A 35 1.86 -3.00 38.82
CA GLY A 35 1.20 -1.89 39.47
C GLY A 35 1.58 -0.53 38.91
N ARG A 36 1.36 0.53 39.69
CA ARG A 36 1.53 1.93 39.30
C ARG A 36 2.94 2.29 38.88
N CYS A 37 3.06 2.93 37.73
CA CYS A 37 4.30 3.53 37.24
C CYS A 37 4.06 4.97 36.81
N GLU A 38 5.04 5.85 37.10
CA GLU A 38 4.96 7.26 36.74
C GLU A 38 6.36 7.80 36.44
N GLU A 39 6.50 8.56 35.35
CA GLU A 39 7.70 9.31 35.01
C GLU A 39 7.43 10.81 35.11
N PHE A 40 8.44 11.58 35.43
CA PHE A 40 8.31 13.01 35.66
C PHE A 40 9.27 13.80 34.79
N HIS A 41 8.83 14.97 34.37
CA HIS A 41 9.68 15.96 33.74
C HIS A 41 10.70 16.58 34.73
N PRO A 42 11.76 17.25 34.25
CA PRO A 42 12.74 17.89 35.11
C PRO A 42 12.16 18.93 36.09
N ASP A 43 11.02 19.51 35.75
CA ASP A 43 10.28 20.46 36.63
C ASP A 43 9.43 19.76 37.70
N GLY A 44 9.41 18.43 37.72
CA GLY A 44 8.64 17.60 38.65
C GLY A 44 7.18 17.34 38.26
N THR A 45 6.73 17.87 37.12
CA THR A 45 5.39 17.56 36.60
C THR A 45 5.36 16.13 36.00
N SER A 46 4.18 15.46 36.03
CA SER A 46 4.02 14.10 35.51
C SER A 46 4.15 14.12 34.00
N ALA A 47 5.11 13.36 33.47
CA ALA A 47 5.34 13.14 32.04
C ALA A 47 4.51 11.97 31.50
N SER A 48 4.50 10.84 32.23
CA SER A 48 3.68 9.68 31.89
C SER A 48 3.22 8.95 33.16
N ALA A 49 2.02 8.38 33.13
CA ALA A 49 1.48 7.64 34.26
C ALA A 49 0.49 6.56 33.83
N GLY A 50 0.57 5.39 34.45
CA GLY A 50 -0.31 4.25 34.20
C GLY A 50 0.13 3.04 35.01
N ASP A 51 -0.42 1.87 34.69
CA ASP A 51 -0.12 0.62 35.37
C ASP A 51 0.60 -0.35 34.43
N HIS A 52 1.50 -1.15 35.02
CA HIS A 52 2.05 -2.35 34.41
C HIS A 52 1.42 -3.59 35.04
N ARG A 53 1.36 -4.68 34.25
CA ARG A 53 1.04 -6.01 34.71
C ARG A 53 2.04 -6.98 34.10
N SER A 54 2.78 -7.73 34.92
CA SER A 54 3.82 -8.66 34.45
C SER A 54 4.76 -8.05 33.42
N GLY A 55 5.33 -6.88 33.74
CA GLY A 55 6.29 -6.14 32.90
C GLY A 55 5.70 -5.32 31.76
N ALA A 56 4.42 -5.51 31.38
CA ALA A 56 3.80 -4.86 30.24
C ALA A 56 2.83 -3.74 30.65
N ARG A 57 2.77 -2.62 29.89
CA ARG A 57 1.75 -1.57 30.10
C ARG A 57 0.37 -2.18 30.02
N HIS A 58 -0.52 -1.80 30.97
CA HIS A 58 -1.88 -2.31 31.06
C HIS A 58 -2.84 -1.23 31.55
N GLY A 59 -4.10 -1.25 31.04
CA GLY A 59 -5.11 -0.27 31.45
C GLY A 59 -4.87 1.14 30.92
N LYS A 60 -5.41 2.11 31.62
CA LYS A 60 -5.37 3.53 31.20
C LYS A 60 -4.01 4.16 31.52
N TRP A 61 -3.51 4.89 30.52
CA TRP A 61 -2.27 5.67 30.59
C TRP A 61 -2.54 7.12 30.23
N THR A 62 -1.75 8.02 30.79
CA THR A 62 -1.70 9.43 30.41
C THR A 62 -0.27 9.81 30.08
N GLU A 63 -0.08 10.64 29.05
CA GLU A 63 1.21 11.24 28.71
C GLU A 63 1.01 12.75 28.55
N ARG A 64 2.01 13.55 28.97
CA ARG A 64 1.99 15.00 28.85
C ARG A 64 3.32 15.51 28.32
N SER A 65 3.27 16.54 27.46
CA SER A 65 4.48 17.28 27.06
C SER A 65 5.05 18.10 28.24
N ALA A 66 6.34 18.41 28.15
CA ALA A 66 7.02 19.19 29.20
C ALA A 66 6.43 20.61 29.41
N ASP A 67 5.90 21.22 28.35
CA ASP A 67 5.20 22.50 28.39
C ASP A 67 3.75 22.41 28.90
N GLY A 68 3.28 21.19 29.19
CA GLY A 68 1.92 20.88 29.65
C GLY A 68 0.80 21.05 28.61
N ARG A 69 1.11 21.57 27.41
CA ARG A 69 0.11 21.94 26.40
C ARG A 69 -0.51 20.74 25.69
N ARG A 70 0.26 19.64 25.51
CA ARG A 70 -0.21 18.41 24.85
C ARG A 70 -0.43 17.31 25.86
N ARG A 71 -1.60 16.67 25.80
CA ARG A 71 -1.98 15.55 26.65
C ARG A 71 -2.48 14.40 25.78
N LYS A 72 -2.05 13.17 26.12
CA LYS A 72 -2.57 11.94 25.53
C LYS A 72 -3.25 11.12 26.63
N SER A 73 -4.41 10.56 26.30
CA SER A 73 -5.06 9.51 27.08
C SER A 73 -5.04 8.25 26.23
N LEU A 74 -4.49 7.18 26.75
CA LEU A 74 -4.25 5.93 26.04
C LEU A 74 -4.78 4.76 26.85
N GLU A 75 -5.04 3.64 26.20
CA GLU A 75 -5.35 2.38 26.86
C GLU A 75 -4.48 1.27 26.30
N TYR A 76 -3.97 0.42 27.19
CA TYR A 76 -3.12 -0.71 26.84
C TYR A 76 -3.69 -2.03 27.35
N LYS A 77 -3.47 -3.10 26.58
CA LYS A 77 -3.71 -4.46 26.97
C LYS A 77 -2.48 -5.29 26.63
N ALA A 78 -1.82 -5.84 27.68
CA ALA A 78 -0.62 -6.63 27.52
C ALA A 78 0.47 -5.95 26.64
N GLY A 79 0.76 -4.67 26.89
CA GLY A 79 1.77 -3.88 26.19
C GLY A 79 1.33 -3.30 24.84
N MET A 80 0.20 -3.70 24.29
CA MET A 80 -0.32 -3.21 23.02
C MET A 80 -1.38 -2.12 23.24
N LEU A 81 -1.38 -1.08 22.38
CA LEU A 81 -2.49 -0.12 22.36
C LEU A 81 -3.81 -0.85 22.11
N HIS A 82 -4.81 -0.58 22.95
CA HIS A 82 -6.12 -1.20 22.89
C HIS A 82 -7.13 -0.24 23.49
N GLY A 83 -8.30 -0.07 22.86
CA GLY A 83 -9.28 0.92 23.31
C GLY A 83 -9.09 2.31 22.75
N GLU A 84 -9.54 3.33 23.47
CA GLU A 84 -9.53 4.72 23.01
C GLU A 84 -8.18 5.39 23.27
N LEU A 85 -7.70 6.16 22.28
CA LEU A 85 -6.62 7.11 22.39
C LEU A 85 -7.14 8.50 22.03
N LYS A 86 -6.90 9.48 22.87
CA LYS A 86 -7.20 10.90 22.62
C LYS A 86 -5.95 11.73 22.72
N ILE A 87 -5.80 12.70 21.82
CA ILE A 87 -4.77 13.73 21.87
C ILE A 87 -5.44 15.10 21.96
N VAL A 88 -5.07 15.83 22.99
CA VAL A 88 -5.55 17.20 23.22
C VAL A 88 -4.35 18.12 23.27
N GLN A 89 -4.42 19.26 22.62
CA GLN A 89 -3.42 20.34 22.69
C GLN A 89 -4.11 21.67 22.89
N ASP A 90 -3.64 22.46 23.89
CA ASP A 90 -4.26 23.74 24.26
C ASP A 90 -5.78 23.60 24.46
N ASP A 91 -6.19 22.54 25.18
CA ASP A 91 -7.56 22.13 25.47
C ASP A 91 -8.44 21.83 24.24
N LYS A 92 -7.87 21.78 23.03
CA LYS A 92 -8.55 21.37 21.81
C LYS A 92 -8.26 19.91 21.51
N LEU A 93 -9.30 19.13 21.24
CA LEU A 93 -9.14 17.76 20.75
C LEU A 93 -8.55 17.78 19.34
N LEU A 94 -7.36 17.18 19.17
CA LEU A 94 -6.70 17.05 17.88
C LEU A 94 -7.15 15.80 17.15
N THR A 95 -7.25 14.65 17.86
CA THR A 95 -7.69 13.38 17.28
C THR A 95 -8.27 12.45 18.35
N ARG A 96 -9.18 11.61 17.91
CA ARG A 96 -9.72 10.45 18.64
C ARG A 96 -9.49 9.21 17.82
N GLN A 97 -8.86 8.22 18.41
CA GLN A 97 -8.49 6.98 17.76
C GLN A 97 -9.04 5.80 18.54
N GLN A 98 -9.44 4.73 17.83
CA GLN A 98 -9.74 3.44 18.44
C GLN A 98 -8.69 2.43 18.01
N TRP A 99 -8.12 1.74 18.97
CA TRP A 99 -7.07 0.76 18.77
C TRP A 99 -7.54 -0.62 19.18
N LYS A 100 -7.13 -1.63 18.47
CA LYS A 100 -7.40 -3.04 18.79
C LYS A 100 -6.15 -3.86 18.57
N ASP A 101 -5.61 -4.43 19.67
CA ASP A 101 -4.44 -5.30 19.65
C ASP A 101 -3.24 -4.69 18.88
N GLY A 102 -2.96 -3.40 19.13
CA GLY A 102 -1.86 -2.65 18.53
C GLY A 102 -2.11 -2.10 17.12
N GLU A 103 -3.31 -2.30 16.56
CA GLU A 103 -3.69 -1.75 15.26
C GLU A 103 -4.75 -0.66 15.37
N LEU A 104 -4.61 0.40 14.57
CA LEU A 104 -5.57 1.49 14.49
C LEU A 104 -6.84 1.01 13.77
N ALA A 105 -7.95 0.98 14.49
CA ALA A 105 -9.24 0.52 13.99
C ALA A 105 -10.15 1.66 13.52
N ASP A 106 -10.06 2.84 14.16
CA ASP A 106 -10.80 4.05 13.79
C ASP A 106 -9.93 5.29 14.01
N LEU A 107 -10.04 6.26 13.11
CA LEU A 107 -9.43 7.57 13.20
C LEU A 107 -10.50 8.64 12.96
N ASP A 108 -10.84 9.37 14.01
CA ASP A 108 -11.82 10.46 14.00
C ASP A 108 -13.20 10.03 13.43
N GLY A 109 -13.67 8.82 13.80
CA GLY A 109 -14.95 8.27 13.36
C GLY A 109 -14.91 7.62 11.98
N ARG A 110 -13.73 7.33 11.44
CA ARG A 110 -13.56 6.67 10.14
C ARG A 110 -12.64 5.47 10.25
N GLN A 111 -12.98 4.38 9.57
CA GLN A 111 -12.11 3.23 9.44
C GLN A 111 -10.97 3.57 8.43
N PRO A 112 -9.72 3.74 8.89
CA PRO A 112 -8.63 4.17 8.01
C PRO A 112 -8.11 3.03 7.11
N PHE A 113 -8.27 1.78 7.56
CA PHE A 113 -7.71 0.60 6.91
C PHE A 113 -8.80 -0.41 6.56
N PRO A 114 -8.96 -0.76 5.26
CA PRO A 114 -9.94 -1.78 4.83
C PRO A 114 -9.59 -3.19 5.30
N ALA A 115 -8.32 -3.44 5.64
CA ALA A 115 -7.84 -4.72 6.16
C ALA A 115 -6.75 -4.50 7.21
N ARG A 116 -6.64 -5.44 8.16
CA ARG A 116 -5.52 -5.48 9.11
C ARG A 116 -4.21 -5.77 8.37
N ARG A 117 -3.14 -5.07 8.75
CA ARG A 117 -1.82 -5.18 8.13
C ARG A 117 -1.34 -6.63 8.05
N ASP A 118 -1.35 -7.33 9.17
CA ASP A 118 -0.82 -8.70 9.25
C ASP A 118 -1.65 -9.70 8.43
N ALA A 119 -2.97 -9.50 8.37
CA ALA A 119 -3.85 -10.32 7.54
C ALA A 119 -3.58 -10.08 6.06
N LEU A 120 -3.47 -8.81 5.63
CA LEU A 120 -3.14 -8.45 4.27
C LEU A 120 -1.79 -9.06 3.84
N LEU A 121 -0.73 -8.87 4.64
CA LEU A 121 0.60 -9.40 4.32
C LEU A 121 0.60 -10.92 4.23
N ARG A 122 -0.11 -11.64 5.12
CA ARG A 122 -0.24 -13.10 5.02
C ARG A 122 -0.90 -13.53 3.71
N GLU A 123 -1.99 -12.87 3.31
CA GLU A 123 -2.70 -13.19 2.06
C GLU A 123 -1.83 -12.90 0.83
N LEU A 124 -1.15 -11.75 0.78
CA LEU A 124 -0.28 -11.38 -0.33
C LEU A 124 0.91 -12.37 -0.46
N ARG A 125 1.50 -12.76 0.66
CA ARG A 125 2.56 -13.79 0.69
C ARG A 125 2.05 -15.16 0.25
N ALA A 126 0.85 -15.55 0.68
CA ALA A 126 0.24 -16.80 0.26
C ALA A 126 -0.03 -16.83 -1.27
N ILE A 127 -0.42 -15.71 -1.88
CA ILE A 127 -0.58 -15.61 -3.33
C ILE A 127 0.76 -15.88 -4.04
N LEU A 128 1.86 -15.26 -3.60
CA LEU A 128 3.17 -15.48 -4.22
C LEU A 128 3.75 -16.87 -3.95
N ALA A 129 3.36 -17.51 -2.86
CA ALA A 129 3.79 -18.85 -2.50
C ALA A 129 2.98 -19.96 -3.18
N GLN A 130 1.98 -19.62 -4.01
CA GLN A 130 1.24 -20.62 -4.77
C GLN A 130 2.18 -21.44 -5.67
N PRO A 131 1.96 -22.75 -5.82
CA PRO A 131 2.79 -23.57 -6.69
C PRO A 131 2.78 -23.05 -8.13
N ALA A 132 3.97 -22.93 -8.72
CA ALA A 132 4.16 -22.68 -10.14
C ALA A 132 4.71 -23.98 -10.77
N ALA A 133 3.81 -24.93 -11.03
CA ALA A 133 4.16 -26.22 -11.56
C ALA A 133 4.76 -26.11 -12.97
N GLU A 134 5.71 -26.99 -13.28
CA GLU A 134 6.21 -27.17 -14.64
C GLU A 134 5.18 -27.94 -15.46
N ASP A 135 5.13 -27.65 -16.75
CA ASP A 135 4.29 -28.38 -17.73
C ASP A 135 5.20 -28.81 -18.90
N PRO A 136 5.37 -30.11 -19.15
CA PRO A 136 6.19 -30.58 -20.29
C PRO A 136 5.72 -30.06 -21.65
N ALA A 137 4.45 -29.71 -21.80
CA ALA A 137 3.87 -29.15 -23.02
C ALA A 137 4.10 -27.64 -23.15
N ASP A 138 4.50 -26.96 -22.08
CA ASP A 138 4.73 -25.51 -22.05
C ASP A 138 5.97 -25.19 -21.19
N ALA A 139 7.11 -25.09 -21.84
CA ALA A 139 8.39 -24.80 -21.17
C ALA A 139 8.41 -23.49 -20.34
N ARG A 140 7.43 -22.60 -20.54
CA ARG A 140 7.29 -21.35 -19.76
C ARG A 140 6.16 -21.38 -18.75
N HIS A 141 5.48 -22.50 -18.58
CA HIS A 141 4.28 -22.59 -17.76
C HIS A 141 4.50 -22.07 -16.34
N ALA A 142 5.56 -22.51 -15.69
CA ALA A 142 5.91 -22.05 -14.34
C ALA A 142 6.20 -20.54 -14.27
N GLU A 143 6.83 -19.96 -15.28
CA GLU A 143 7.08 -18.52 -15.35
C GLU A 143 5.77 -17.74 -15.55
N ARG A 144 4.88 -18.24 -16.42
CA ARG A 144 3.54 -17.68 -16.65
C ARG A 144 2.69 -17.71 -15.38
N LEU A 145 2.73 -18.81 -14.61
CA LEU A 145 2.05 -18.92 -13.32
C LEU A 145 2.60 -17.89 -12.32
N ARG A 146 3.92 -17.72 -12.21
CA ARG A 146 4.51 -16.68 -11.36
C ARG A 146 4.08 -15.27 -11.76
N ALA A 147 3.96 -14.99 -13.07
CA ALA A 147 3.43 -13.72 -13.56
C ALA A 147 1.94 -13.55 -13.21
N LEU A 148 1.13 -14.59 -13.34
CA LEU A 148 -0.26 -14.59 -12.91
C LEU A 148 -0.39 -14.32 -11.41
N HIS A 149 0.40 -14.97 -10.56
CA HIS A 149 0.39 -14.74 -9.11
C HIS A 149 0.80 -13.29 -8.78
N ARG A 150 1.76 -12.71 -9.52
CA ARG A 150 2.13 -11.30 -9.35
C ARG A 150 1.00 -10.35 -9.71
N LEU A 151 0.26 -10.62 -10.79
CA LEU A 151 -0.94 -9.87 -11.17
C LEU A 151 -2.05 -10.01 -10.12
N GLN A 152 -2.32 -11.22 -9.66
CA GLN A 152 -3.29 -11.51 -8.60
C GLN A 152 -2.95 -10.75 -7.29
N LEU A 153 -1.67 -10.66 -6.94
CA LEU A 153 -1.21 -9.92 -5.78
C LEU A 153 -1.58 -8.43 -5.86
N TYR A 154 -1.31 -7.75 -6.98
CA TYR A 154 -1.70 -6.35 -7.14
C TYR A 154 -3.21 -6.16 -7.14
N ARG A 155 -3.96 -7.07 -7.75
CA ARG A 155 -5.42 -7.03 -7.74
C ARG A 155 -5.98 -7.22 -6.33
N ARG A 156 -5.45 -8.20 -5.57
CA ARG A 156 -5.81 -8.37 -4.15
C ARG A 156 -5.48 -7.12 -3.33
N LEU A 157 -4.31 -6.54 -3.51
CA LEU A 157 -3.89 -5.31 -2.85
C LEU A 157 -4.89 -4.17 -3.11
N CYS A 158 -5.36 -4.01 -4.36
CA CYS A 158 -6.32 -2.98 -4.76
C CYS A 158 -7.79 -3.35 -4.50
N GLY A 159 -8.07 -4.46 -3.81
CA GLY A 159 -9.44 -4.88 -3.48
C GLY A 159 -10.27 -5.38 -4.67
N LEU A 160 -9.61 -5.83 -5.74
CA LEU A 160 -10.25 -6.35 -6.95
C LEU A 160 -10.35 -7.89 -6.93
N PRO A 161 -11.29 -8.49 -7.67
CA PRO A 161 -11.35 -9.93 -7.85
C PRO A 161 -10.03 -10.48 -8.41
N TRP A 162 -9.45 -11.43 -7.72
CA TRP A 162 -8.18 -12.06 -8.08
C TRP A 162 -8.27 -13.58 -8.06
N GLU A 163 -9.17 -14.13 -7.26
CA GLU A 163 -9.40 -15.57 -7.18
C GLU A 163 -10.03 -16.11 -8.48
N GLY A 164 -9.61 -17.31 -8.85
CA GLY A 164 -10.09 -17.96 -10.07
C GLY A 164 -9.64 -17.27 -11.38
N MET A 165 -8.70 -16.34 -11.34
CA MET A 165 -7.99 -15.90 -12.54
C MET A 165 -7.19 -17.06 -13.11
N ARG A 166 -7.12 -17.12 -14.45
CA ARG A 166 -6.46 -18.26 -15.12
C ARG A 166 -5.75 -17.84 -16.38
N LEU A 167 -4.75 -18.64 -16.75
CA LEU A 167 -4.10 -18.59 -18.05
C LEU A 167 -5.01 -19.21 -19.11
N VAL A 168 -4.93 -18.69 -20.34
CA VAL A 168 -5.56 -19.23 -21.53
C VAL A 168 -4.43 -19.68 -22.48
N PRO A 169 -4.28 -20.97 -22.76
CA PRO A 169 -3.18 -21.48 -23.59
C PRO A 169 -3.08 -20.81 -24.97
N GLU A 170 -4.21 -20.57 -25.63
CA GLU A 170 -4.25 -19.89 -26.92
C GLU A 170 -3.77 -18.43 -26.83
N TRP A 171 -3.98 -17.76 -25.70
CA TRP A 171 -3.48 -16.40 -25.48
C TRP A 171 -1.99 -16.39 -25.12
N ASN A 172 -1.50 -17.44 -24.46
CA ASN A 172 -0.06 -17.62 -24.27
C ASN A 172 0.66 -17.71 -25.62
N LEU A 173 0.14 -18.52 -26.55
CA LEU A 173 0.71 -18.65 -27.89
C LEU A 173 0.70 -17.34 -28.68
N ARG A 174 -0.36 -16.53 -28.56
CA ARG A 174 -0.44 -15.20 -29.17
C ARG A 174 0.52 -14.21 -28.54
N CYS A 175 0.68 -14.26 -27.22
CA CYS A 175 1.66 -13.43 -26.50
C CYS A 175 3.10 -13.79 -26.85
N ASP A 176 3.44 -15.09 -26.99
CA ASP A 176 4.75 -15.51 -27.48
C ASP A 176 5.01 -14.96 -28.90
N ALA A 177 4.03 -15.11 -29.79
CA ALA A 177 4.14 -14.59 -31.16
C ALA A 177 4.22 -13.06 -31.18
N ALA A 178 3.50 -12.35 -30.30
CA ALA A 178 3.60 -10.88 -30.16
C ALA A 178 5.01 -10.44 -29.75
N ALA A 179 5.58 -11.12 -28.76
CA ALA A 179 6.95 -10.86 -28.33
C ALA A 179 7.97 -11.12 -29.44
N GLU A 180 7.80 -12.20 -30.24
CA GLU A 180 8.65 -12.52 -31.39
C GLU A 180 8.56 -11.44 -32.48
N VAL A 181 7.35 -10.97 -32.82
CA VAL A 181 7.15 -9.90 -33.84
C VAL A 181 7.75 -8.59 -33.36
N CYS A 182 7.51 -8.20 -32.09
CA CYS A 182 8.11 -7.00 -31.50
C CYS A 182 9.65 -7.09 -31.51
N ARG A 183 10.21 -8.25 -31.18
CA ARG A 183 11.64 -8.50 -31.22
C ARG A 183 12.20 -8.36 -32.63
N ALA A 184 11.54 -8.97 -33.61
CA ALA A 184 11.99 -8.93 -35.01
C ALA A 184 11.98 -7.50 -35.58
N ASN A 185 11.03 -6.65 -35.11
CA ASN A 185 10.96 -5.23 -35.47
C ASN A 185 11.87 -4.33 -34.59
N GLY A 186 12.46 -4.85 -33.51
CA GLY A 186 13.34 -4.11 -32.61
C GLY A 186 12.64 -3.12 -31.67
N GLY A 187 11.31 -3.12 -31.59
CA GLY A 187 10.50 -2.18 -30.78
C GLY A 187 9.20 -2.75 -30.25
N LEU A 188 8.59 -2.06 -29.29
CA LEU A 188 7.25 -2.38 -28.78
C LEU A 188 6.21 -1.62 -29.61
N ASP A 189 5.30 -2.34 -30.23
CA ASP A 189 4.22 -1.77 -31.03
C ASP A 189 2.95 -2.64 -30.88
N HIS A 190 1.80 -2.01 -30.66
CA HIS A 190 0.51 -2.69 -30.55
C HIS A 190 -0.07 -3.06 -31.93
N THR A 191 0.45 -2.49 -33.01
CA THR A 191 0.10 -2.77 -34.41
C THR A 191 1.35 -3.00 -35.24
N PRO A 192 2.22 -3.96 -34.83
CA PRO A 192 3.53 -4.11 -35.43
C PRO A 192 3.40 -4.47 -36.91
N PRO A 193 4.26 -3.91 -37.80
CA PRO A 193 4.30 -4.34 -39.19
C PRO A 193 4.85 -5.76 -39.28
N MET A 194 4.56 -6.43 -40.38
CA MET A 194 5.11 -7.75 -40.67
C MET A 194 6.62 -7.65 -40.92
N PRO A 195 7.48 -8.31 -40.13
CA PRO A 195 8.90 -8.30 -40.41
C PRO A 195 9.24 -9.01 -41.71
N ALA A 196 10.28 -8.56 -42.41
CA ALA A 196 10.72 -9.21 -43.65
C ALA A 196 11.09 -10.68 -43.43
N GLY A 197 10.54 -11.58 -44.23
CA GLY A 197 10.81 -13.01 -44.13
C GLY A 197 10.17 -13.71 -42.93
N PHE A 198 9.29 -13.04 -42.18
CA PHE A 198 8.59 -13.65 -41.08
C PHE A 198 7.45 -14.58 -41.58
N ASP A 199 7.17 -15.66 -40.84
CA ASP A 199 6.07 -16.54 -41.17
C ASP A 199 4.71 -15.85 -41.04
N GLU A 200 3.89 -15.90 -42.08
CA GLU A 200 2.62 -15.17 -42.15
C GLU A 200 1.61 -15.63 -41.09
N ALA A 201 1.52 -16.93 -40.82
CA ALA A 201 0.58 -17.49 -39.84
C ALA A 201 1.03 -17.08 -38.42
N ARG A 202 2.32 -17.12 -38.15
CA ARG A 202 2.91 -16.67 -36.86
C ARG A 202 2.76 -15.17 -36.68
N TYR A 203 2.94 -14.39 -37.75
CA TYR A 203 2.71 -12.94 -37.71
C TYR A 203 1.25 -12.60 -37.35
N LYS A 204 0.25 -13.26 -37.97
CA LYS A 204 -1.17 -13.01 -37.62
C LYS A 204 -1.47 -13.24 -36.16
N LEU A 205 -0.93 -14.31 -35.57
CA LEU A 205 -1.05 -14.58 -34.14
C LEU A 205 -0.36 -13.47 -33.31
N GLY A 206 0.83 -13.07 -33.74
CA GLY A 206 1.61 -12.03 -33.05
C GLY A 206 1.00 -10.64 -33.13
N HIS A 207 0.44 -10.27 -34.27
CA HIS A 207 -0.28 -9.02 -34.45
C HIS A 207 -1.55 -8.96 -33.57
N GLU A 208 -2.35 -10.03 -33.54
CA GLU A 208 -3.49 -10.14 -32.64
C GLU A 208 -3.04 -10.08 -31.17
N GLY A 209 -1.97 -10.82 -30.84
CA GLY A 209 -1.38 -10.80 -29.50
C GLY A 209 -0.95 -9.40 -29.07
N ALA A 210 -0.21 -8.68 -29.91
CA ALA A 210 0.28 -7.34 -29.62
C ALA A 210 -0.87 -6.32 -29.42
N SER A 211 -1.90 -6.41 -30.27
CA SER A 211 -3.06 -5.52 -30.21
C SER A 211 -3.92 -5.69 -28.95
N ASN A 212 -3.83 -6.83 -28.27
CA ASN A 212 -4.63 -7.17 -27.08
C ASN A 212 -3.80 -7.27 -25.79
N SER A 213 -2.54 -6.86 -25.83
CA SER A 213 -1.60 -7.06 -24.72
C SER A 213 -1.00 -5.77 -24.20
N ASN A 214 -0.68 -5.79 -22.92
CA ASN A 214 0.39 -4.95 -22.41
C ASN A 214 1.74 -5.51 -22.90
N LEU A 215 2.64 -4.66 -23.39
CA LEU A 215 3.93 -5.04 -23.92
C LEU A 215 5.05 -4.52 -23.01
N SER A 216 6.14 -5.29 -22.88
CA SER A 216 7.29 -4.91 -22.07
C SER A 216 8.60 -5.40 -22.69
N ARG A 217 9.71 -4.74 -22.31
CA ARG A 217 11.06 -5.13 -22.73
C ARG A 217 12.03 -5.04 -21.57
N GLY A 218 13.02 -5.93 -21.52
CA GLY A 218 14.12 -5.89 -20.56
C GLY A 218 13.80 -6.49 -19.19
N THR A 219 12.67 -7.20 -19.04
CA THR A 219 12.27 -7.81 -17.75
C THR A 219 11.71 -9.21 -17.94
N SER A 220 11.75 -10.04 -16.86
CA SER A 220 11.04 -11.33 -16.83
C SER A 220 9.52 -11.13 -16.79
N LEU A 221 8.75 -12.17 -17.13
CA LEU A 221 7.28 -12.11 -17.11
C LEU A 221 6.71 -11.65 -15.76
N PRO A 222 7.13 -12.16 -14.59
CA PRO A 222 6.63 -11.65 -13.31
C PRO A 222 6.98 -10.18 -13.07
N ARG A 223 8.18 -9.73 -13.48
CA ARG A 223 8.61 -8.34 -13.30
C ARG A 223 7.98 -7.37 -14.30
N SER A 224 7.53 -7.85 -15.46
CA SER A 224 6.77 -6.99 -16.38
C SER A 224 5.49 -6.46 -15.74
N ILE A 225 4.86 -7.23 -14.83
CA ILE A 225 3.71 -6.77 -14.06
C ILE A 225 4.05 -5.57 -13.18
N ASP A 226 5.22 -5.58 -12.53
CA ASP A 226 5.68 -4.43 -11.74
C ASP A 226 5.86 -3.18 -12.63
N GLY A 227 6.37 -3.37 -13.86
CA GLY A 227 6.48 -2.32 -14.86
C GLY A 227 5.14 -1.77 -15.30
N TYR A 228 4.16 -2.63 -15.60
CA TYR A 228 2.79 -2.22 -15.94
C TYR A 228 2.10 -1.49 -14.79
N MET A 229 2.37 -1.88 -13.55
CA MET A 229 1.84 -1.21 -12.36
C MET A 229 2.57 0.10 -12.06
N ASP A 230 3.82 0.26 -12.47
CA ASP A 230 4.52 1.54 -12.40
C ASP A 230 3.94 2.55 -13.37
N ASP A 231 4.07 2.30 -14.66
CA ASP A 231 3.48 3.08 -15.77
C ASP A 231 3.66 4.60 -15.64
N SER A 232 4.70 5.04 -14.94
CA SER A 232 4.93 6.44 -14.54
C SER A 232 6.03 7.13 -15.35
N ASP A 233 6.47 6.52 -16.44
CA ASP A 233 7.41 7.12 -17.38
C ASP A 233 6.75 8.24 -18.20
N PRO A 234 7.51 9.18 -18.77
CA PRO A 234 6.97 10.36 -19.47
C PRO A 234 6.03 10.03 -20.63
N SER A 235 6.13 8.86 -21.25
CA SER A 235 5.26 8.47 -22.37
C SER A 235 3.93 7.89 -21.93
N ASN A 236 3.82 7.43 -20.69
CA ASN A 236 2.65 6.71 -20.18
C ASN A 236 1.93 7.41 -19.02
N ILE A 237 2.62 8.25 -18.25
CA ILE A 237 2.08 8.82 -17.00
C ILE A 237 0.76 9.58 -17.16
N ASP A 238 0.52 10.22 -18.30
CA ASP A 238 -0.72 10.95 -18.56
C ASP A 238 -1.96 10.03 -18.62
N ARG A 239 -1.77 8.77 -18.98
CA ARG A 239 -2.87 7.81 -19.20
C ARG A 239 -2.76 6.53 -18.35
N ILE A 240 -1.53 6.15 -17.93
CA ILE A 240 -1.23 4.93 -17.17
C ILE A 240 -2.00 3.70 -17.69
N GLY A 241 -1.95 3.51 -19.02
CA GLY A 241 -2.79 2.55 -19.75
C GLY A 241 -2.55 1.11 -19.31
N HIS A 242 -1.28 0.69 -19.14
CA HIS A 242 -0.94 -0.67 -18.72
C HIS A 242 -1.47 -0.99 -17.33
N ARG A 243 -1.33 -0.07 -16.36
CA ARG A 243 -1.88 -0.22 -15.00
C ARG A 243 -3.39 -0.38 -15.02
N ARG A 244 -4.09 0.46 -15.78
CA ARG A 244 -5.55 0.44 -15.87
C ARG A 244 -6.07 -0.89 -16.44
N TRP A 245 -5.36 -1.49 -17.40
CA TRP A 245 -5.66 -2.84 -17.88
C TRP A 245 -5.42 -3.92 -16.81
N CYS A 246 -4.29 -3.89 -16.10
CA CYS A 246 -4.02 -4.82 -14.98
C CYS A 246 -5.08 -4.73 -13.87
N LEU A 247 -5.59 -3.52 -13.62
CA LEU A 247 -6.60 -3.23 -12.59
C LEU A 247 -8.02 -3.16 -13.14
N ASN A 248 -8.27 -3.60 -14.37
CA ASN A 248 -9.64 -3.70 -14.89
C ASN A 248 -10.45 -4.69 -14.04
N PRO A 249 -11.57 -4.28 -13.41
CA PRO A 249 -12.34 -5.11 -12.49
C PRO A 249 -12.84 -6.42 -13.10
N THR A 250 -13.13 -6.43 -14.39
CA THR A 250 -13.67 -7.60 -15.12
C THR A 250 -12.59 -8.49 -15.72
N LEU A 251 -11.31 -8.17 -15.58
CA LEU A 251 -10.21 -9.04 -16.01
C LEU A 251 -10.22 -10.35 -15.20
N LYS A 252 -10.42 -11.46 -15.85
CA LYS A 252 -10.49 -12.82 -15.26
C LYS A 252 -9.58 -13.82 -15.94
N LYS A 253 -9.27 -13.63 -17.20
CA LYS A 253 -8.41 -14.47 -18.00
C LYS A 253 -7.24 -13.65 -18.53
N THR A 254 -6.11 -14.29 -18.71
CA THR A 254 -4.92 -13.66 -19.28
C THR A 254 -4.06 -14.70 -20.00
N GLY A 255 -3.04 -14.26 -20.68
CA GLY A 255 -1.98 -15.07 -21.25
C GLY A 255 -0.66 -14.30 -21.13
N PHE A 256 0.44 -14.99 -21.09
CA PHE A 256 1.77 -14.40 -21.08
C PHE A 256 2.66 -15.05 -22.12
N GLY A 257 3.53 -14.29 -22.75
CA GLY A 257 4.52 -14.78 -23.67
C GLY A 257 5.77 -13.94 -23.69
N ALA A 258 6.89 -14.53 -24.11
CA ALA A 258 8.17 -13.85 -24.21
C ALA A 258 9.01 -14.36 -25.37
N ALA A 259 9.87 -13.47 -25.89
CA ALA A 259 10.92 -13.78 -26.85
C ALA A 259 12.14 -12.93 -26.49
N ASP A 260 13.22 -13.56 -26.03
CA ASP A 260 14.40 -12.92 -25.43
C ASP A 260 13.99 -11.92 -24.32
N ASP A 261 14.29 -10.64 -24.48
CA ASP A 261 13.96 -9.57 -23.55
C ASP A 261 12.57 -8.91 -23.81
N TYR A 262 11.84 -9.34 -24.83
CA TYR A 262 10.48 -8.86 -25.13
C TYR A 262 9.44 -9.74 -24.47
N SER A 263 8.36 -9.13 -23.99
CA SER A 263 7.25 -9.86 -23.38
C SER A 263 5.91 -9.19 -23.65
N ALA A 264 4.84 -10.01 -23.58
CA ALA A 264 3.47 -9.59 -23.73
C ALA A 264 2.59 -10.25 -22.66
N MET A 265 1.59 -9.48 -22.18
CA MET A 265 0.52 -9.96 -21.32
C MET A 265 -0.82 -9.65 -21.98
N TRP A 266 -1.59 -10.67 -22.33
CA TRP A 266 -2.98 -10.46 -22.81
C TRP A 266 -3.79 -9.79 -21.71
N SER A 267 -4.15 -8.53 -21.90
CA SER A 267 -4.75 -7.66 -20.89
C SER A 267 -6.20 -7.25 -21.19
N MET A 268 -6.64 -7.40 -22.43
CA MET A 268 -7.97 -6.96 -22.88
C MET A 268 -9.03 -8.07 -22.70
N ASP A 269 -9.17 -8.56 -21.46
CA ASP A 269 -10.25 -9.49 -21.07
C ASP A 269 -11.30 -8.78 -20.23
N GLN A 270 -12.57 -9.02 -20.55
CA GLN A 270 -13.72 -8.51 -19.82
C GLN A 270 -14.72 -9.64 -19.48
N SER A 271 -14.21 -10.88 -19.39
CA SER A 271 -15.07 -12.07 -19.17
C SER A 271 -15.47 -12.26 -17.70
N GLY A 272 -14.91 -11.51 -16.80
CA GLY A 272 -15.30 -11.51 -15.37
C GLY A 272 -16.63 -10.81 -15.15
N PRO A 273 -17.36 -11.18 -14.09
CA PRO A 273 -18.60 -10.51 -13.74
C PRO A 273 -18.33 -9.07 -13.27
N PRO A 274 -19.29 -8.15 -13.48
CA PRO A 274 -19.21 -6.82 -12.90
C PRO A 274 -19.04 -6.85 -11.39
N VAL A 275 -18.15 -6.03 -10.85
CA VAL A 275 -17.93 -5.92 -9.39
C VAL A 275 -19.03 -5.07 -8.78
N LYS A 276 -19.89 -5.71 -7.98
CA LYS A 276 -21.04 -5.03 -7.35
C LYS A 276 -20.54 -3.94 -6.39
N GLY A 277 -21.09 -2.73 -6.54
CA GLY A 277 -20.79 -1.61 -5.64
C GLY A 277 -19.45 -0.92 -5.89
N LEU A 278 -18.66 -1.35 -6.88
CA LEU A 278 -17.42 -0.67 -7.22
C LEU A 278 -17.69 0.72 -7.77
N SER A 279 -17.08 1.72 -7.17
CA SER A 279 -17.10 3.11 -7.63
C SER A 279 -15.73 3.60 -8.09
N GLU A 280 -14.67 3.20 -7.38
CA GLU A 280 -13.30 3.60 -7.69
C GLU A 280 -12.31 2.46 -7.49
N VAL A 281 -11.18 2.55 -8.20
CA VAL A 281 -10.01 1.71 -7.99
C VAL A 281 -8.80 2.60 -7.71
N PHE A 282 -8.21 2.45 -6.53
CA PHE A 282 -7.07 3.24 -6.05
C PHE A 282 -5.77 2.49 -6.25
N TYR A 283 -4.72 3.21 -6.68
CA TYR A 283 -3.35 2.73 -6.61
C TYR A 283 -2.39 3.90 -6.27
N PRO A 284 -1.58 3.81 -5.21
CA PRO A 284 -1.68 2.76 -4.19
C PRO A 284 -3.05 2.77 -3.52
N PRO A 285 -3.51 1.62 -3.01
CA PRO A 285 -4.83 1.52 -2.39
C PRO A 285 -4.89 2.28 -1.07
N ARG A 286 -6.11 2.45 -0.58
CA ARG A 286 -6.36 2.93 0.78
C ARG A 286 -5.82 1.92 1.79
N GLY A 287 -5.17 2.39 2.85
CA GLY A 287 -4.69 1.57 3.95
C GLY A 287 -3.26 1.13 3.83
N HIS A 288 -2.97 -0.13 4.18
CA HIS A 288 -1.62 -0.66 4.20
C HIS A 288 -1.09 -0.99 2.81
N VAL A 289 0.13 -0.53 2.51
CA VAL A 289 0.81 -0.74 1.23
C VAL A 289 2.22 -1.25 1.49
N PRO A 290 2.56 -2.47 1.07
CA PRO A 290 3.93 -2.97 1.15
C PRO A 290 4.90 -2.10 0.35
N VAL A 291 6.07 -1.80 0.93
CA VAL A 291 7.06 -0.88 0.32
C VAL A 291 7.63 -1.37 -1.00
N ASP A 292 7.60 -2.66 -1.27
CA ASP A 292 8.07 -3.28 -2.51
C ASP A 292 7.03 -3.24 -3.65
N LEU A 293 5.79 -2.81 -3.36
CA LEU A 293 4.71 -2.72 -4.34
C LEU A 293 4.43 -1.29 -4.82
N HIS A 294 5.03 -0.28 -4.20
CA HIS A 294 4.91 1.11 -4.66
C HIS A 294 6.22 1.86 -4.38
N ALA A 295 6.87 2.35 -5.42
CA ALA A 295 8.10 3.15 -5.30
C ALA A 295 7.80 4.66 -5.20
N ALA A 296 8.74 5.44 -4.69
CA ALA A 296 8.58 6.87 -4.44
C ALA A 296 8.25 7.70 -5.71
N ASN A 297 8.78 7.28 -6.86
CA ASN A 297 8.57 7.95 -8.16
C ASN A 297 7.32 7.47 -8.92
N ARG A 298 6.56 6.51 -8.37
CA ARG A 298 5.34 6.00 -9.00
C ARG A 298 4.17 6.93 -8.78
N ALA A 299 3.40 7.17 -9.84
CA ALA A 299 2.19 7.96 -9.75
C ALA A 299 1.09 7.24 -8.97
N PHE A 300 0.33 8.01 -8.20
CA PHE A 300 -0.98 7.62 -7.67
C PHE A 300 -2.01 7.63 -8.79
N SER A 301 -3.05 6.82 -8.64
CA SER A 301 -4.17 6.82 -9.55
C SER A 301 -5.50 6.48 -8.87
N ILE A 302 -6.59 7.07 -9.36
CA ILE A 302 -7.95 6.75 -8.95
C ILE A 302 -8.77 6.57 -10.22
N ALA A 303 -9.08 5.32 -10.59
CA ALA A 303 -9.95 5.03 -11.72
C ALA A 303 -11.42 5.16 -11.28
N LEU A 304 -12.19 5.97 -12.00
CA LEU A 304 -13.56 6.36 -11.65
C LEU A 304 -14.57 5.52 -12.43
N TRP A 305 -15.13 4.49 -11.82
CA TRP A 305 -16.14 3.62 -12.43
C TRP A 305 -17.56 4.18 -12.30
N ARG A 306 -17.74 5.15 -11.43
CA ARG A 306 -19.01 5.88 -11.23
C ARG A 306 -18.71 7.34 -10.91
N GLY A 307 -19.69 8.19 -11.16
CA GLY A 307 -19.62 9.63 -10.87
C GLY A 307 -19.17 10.46 -12.06
N ALA A 308 -19.12 11.76 -11.86
CA ALA A 308 -18.65 12.71 -12.86
C ALA A 308 -17.13 12.74 -12.92
N VAL A 309 -16.59 12.84 -14.14
CA VAL A 309 -15.17 13.04 -14.38
C VAL A 309 -14.87 14.54 -14.25
N PRO A 310 -13.99 14.94 -13.31
CA PRO A 310 -13.65 16.36 -13.17
C PRO A 310 -12.79 16.83 -14.35
N ARG A 311 -12.84 18.12 -14.65
CA ARG A 311 -11.83 18.75 -15.51
C ARG A 311 -10.52 18.90 -14.71
N ARG A 312 -9.38 18.89 -15.40
CA ARG A 312 -8.05 18.99 -14.76
C ARG A 312 -7.93 20.23 -13.85
N GLU A 313 -8.49 21.36 -14.26
CA GLU A 313 -8.45 22.64 -13.52
C GLU A 313 -9.24 22.60 -12.21
N GLN A 314 -10.17 21.67 -12.08
CA GLN A 314 -11.00 21.46 -10.89
C GLN A 314 -10.35 20.47 -9.89
N LEU A 315 -9.32 19.74 -10.33
CA LEU A 315 -8.66 18.73 -9.51
C LEU A 315 -7.64 19.38 -8.57
N VAL A 316 -7.87 19.26 -7.28
CA VAL A 316 -6.94 19.67 -6.22
C VAL A 316 -6.57 18.47 -5.38
N VAL A 317 -5.29 18.15 -5.35
CA VAL A 317 -4.76 16.99 -4.61
C VAL A 317 -3.79 17.48 -3.53
N ARG A 318 -3.92 16.92 -2.33
CA ARG A 318 -3.01 17.15 -1.22
C ARG A 318 -2.56 15.81 -0.64
N ILE A 319 -1.25 15.59 -0.59
CA ILE A 319 -0.62 14.43 0.06
C ILE A 319 0.16 14.99 1.24
N VAL A 320 -0.31 14.74 2.46
CA VAL A 320 0.29 15.28 3.68
C VAL A 320 0.90 14.14 4.49
N PRO A 321 2.18 14.23 4.91
CA PRO A 321 2.77 13.26 5.82
C PRO A 321 2.00 13.19 7.13
N LEU A 322 1.94 11.99 7.73
CA LEU A 322 1.40 11.77 9.07
C LEU A 322 2.55 11.43 10.03
N ASP A 323 2.45 11.94 11.26
CA ASP A 323 3.36 11.59 12.36
C ASP A 323 2.98 10.25 13.02
N ALA A 324 3.73 9.87 14.07
CA ALA A 324 3.46 8.66 14.84
C ALA A 324 2.11 8.67 15.58
N ASP A 325 1.51 9.83 15.73
CA ASP A 325 0.19 10.03 16.34
C ASP A 325 -0.93 10.10 15.28
N TRP A 326 -0.64 9.84 14.02
CA TRP A 326 -1.55 9.93 12.87
C TRP A 326 -2.10 11.35 12.63
N LEU A 327 -1.39 12.35 13.10
CA LEU A 327 -1.67 13.77 12.84
C LEU A 327 -0.86 14.25 11.64
N GLU A 328 -1.41 15.22 10.90
CA GLU A 328 -0.71 15.83 9.77
C GLU A 328 0.55 16.56 10.28
N ALA A 329 1.69 16.25 9.64
CA ALA A 329 3.01 16.74 10.01
C ALA A 329 3.70 17.40 8.82
N GLY A 330 3.73 18.72 8.83
CA GLY A 330 4.31 19.53 7.76
C GLY A 330 3.34 19.92 6.65
N ASP A 331 3.90 20.49 5.60
CA ASP A 331 3.15 20.96 4.44
C ASP A 331 2.80 19.80 3.48
N PRO A 332 1.75 19.96 2.65
CA PRO A 332 1.49 19.02 1.57
C PRO A 332 2.69 18.87 0.63
N LEU A 333 2.94 17.64 0.20
CA LEU A 333 4.00 17.37 -0.79
C LEU A 333 3.69 18.07 -2.10
N GLU A 334 4.71 18.64 -2.71
CA GLU A 334 4.64 19.19 -4.05
C GLU A 334 4.40 18.08 -5.08
N LEU A 335 3.50 18.32 -6.02
CA LEU A 335 3.22 17.42 -7.13
C LEU A 335 3.96 17.89 -8.37
N ASP A 336 4.66 16.99 -9.04
CA ASP A 336 5.27 17.25 -10.35
C ASP A 336 4.38 16.79 -11.52
N HIS A 337 3.33 16.00 -11.22
CA HIS A 337 2.36 15.54 -12.20
C HIS A 337 0.96 15.51 -11.62
N CYS A 338 -0.03 15.94 -12.42
CA CYS A 338 -1.43 15.81 -12.08
C CYS A 338 -2.26 15.90 -13.37
N ALA A 339 -2.98 14.83 -13.70
CA ALA A 339 -3.75 14.69 -14.94
C ALA A 339 -5.10 14.03 -14.68
N VAL A 340 -5.99 14.18 -15.65
CA VAL A 340 -7.25 13.44 -15.75
C VAL A 340 -7.22 12.71 -17.09
N ALA A 341 -7.00 11.41 -17.02
CA ALA A 341 -7.03 10.55 -18.20
C ALA A 341 -8.48 10.16 -18.53
N GLU A 342 -8.86 10.34 -19.78
CA GLU A 342 -10.19 9.95 -20.27
C GLU A 342 -10.39 8.44 -20.24
N GLY A 343 -11.62 7.97 -20.51
CA GLY A 343 -11.96 6.57 -20.72
C GLY A 343 -11.16 5.94 -21.87
N GLY A 344 -11.25 4.63 -22.03
CA GLY A 344 -10.56 3.86 -23.08
C GLY A 344 -9.71 2.75 -22.50
N TYR A 345 -8.55 3.02 -21.97
CA TYR A 345 -7.66 2.02 -21.35
C TYR A 345 -8.32 1.40 -20.12
N GLY A 346 -8.64 0.10 -20.17
CA GLY A 346 -9.30 -0.60 -19.07
C GLY A 346 -10.71 -0.07 -18.70
N GLY A 347 -11.26 0.88 -19.47
CA GLY A 347 -12.66 1.32 -19.42
C GLY A 347 -12.92 2.62 -18.67
N ALA A 348 -12.50 2.82 -17.45
CA ALA A 348 -12.84 3.95 -16.62
C ALA A 348 -11.89 5.17 -16.81
N PRO A 349 -12.38 6.41 -16.77
CA PRO A 349 -11.53 7.60 -16.59
C PRO A 349 -10.69 7.51 -15.33
N CYS A 350 -9.54 8.20 -15.28
CA CYS A 350 -8.60 8.05 -14.19
C CYS A 350 -7.97 9.39 -13.79
N LEU A 351 -7.95 9.67 -12.49
CA LEU A 351 -7.15 10.74 -11.90
C LEU A 351 -5.73 10.20 -11.69
N VAL A 352 -4.73 10.94 -12.13
CA VAL A 352 -3.31 10.56 -12.02
C VAL A 352 -2.54 11.70 -11.39
N PHE A 353 -1.75 11.42 -10.36
CA PHE A 353 -0.93 12.44 -9.71
C PHE A 353 0.33 11.82 -9.08
N ARG A 354 1.42 12.60 -9.03
CA ARG A 354 2.70 12.14 -8.50
C ARG A 354 3.36 13.20 -7.62
N ALA A 355 3.91 12.75 -6.48
CA ALA A 355 4.74 13.55 -5.59
C ALA A 355 6.16 12.95 -5.57
N PRO A 356 7.15 13.57 -6.24
CA PRO A 356 8.48 12.99 -6.41
C PRO A 356 9.27 12.90 -5.09
N ARG A 357 8.87 13.68 -4.07
CA ARG A 357 9.49 13.67 -2.73
C ARG A 357 8.78 12.74 -1.75
N LEU A 358 7.89 11.86 -2.24
CA LEU A 358 7.23 10.87 -1.41
C LEU A 358 8.27 9.90 -0.81
N ARG A 359 8.33 9.80 0.50
CA ARG A 359 9.18 8.81 1.18
C ARG A 359 8.42 7.49 1.29
N VAL A 360 8.89 6.46 0.62
CA VAL A 360 8.37 5.09 0.72
C VAL A 360 9.28 4.28 1.64
N ALA A 361 8.86 4.13 2.88
CA ALA A 361 9.56 3.35 3.91
C ALA A 361 8.52 2.76 4.87
N ALA A 362 8.77 1.56 5.40
CA ALA A 362 7.90 0.96 6.41
C ALA A 362 7.71 1.93 7.60
N GLY A 363 6.46 2.14 8.00
CA GLY A 363 6.06 3.11 9.02
C GLY A 363 5.79 4.53 8.51
N ALA A 364 6.11 4.87 7.26
CA ALA A 364 5.69 6.15 6.68
C ALA A 364 4.20 6.10 6.33
N ALA A 365 3.47 7.17 6.65
CA ALA A 365 2.05 7.28 6.34
C ALA A 365 1.70 8.66 5.80
N TYR A 366 0.68 8.72 4.96
CA TYR A 366 0.22 9.93 4.30
C TYR A 366 -1.30 9.99 4.29
N ARG A 367 -1.85 11.18 4.51
CA ARG A 367 -3.25 11.48 4.22
C ARG A 367 -3.36 12.05 2.83
N VAL A 368 -4.17 11.45 2.00
CA VAL A 368 -4.42 11.88 0.63
C VAL A 368 -5.82 12.44 0.55
N ARG A 369 -5.93 13.72 0.16
CA ARG A 369 -7.21 14.37 -0.10
C ARG A 369 -7.29 14.81 -1.55
N VAL A 370 -8.41 14.48 -2.19
CA VAL A 370 -8.68 14.83 -3.56
C VAL A 370 -10.01 15.56 -3.63
N SER A 371 -9.99 16.77 -4.16
CA SER A 371 -11.17 17.58 -4.48
C SER A 371 -11.32 17.67 -5.98
N VAL A 372 -12.56 17.63 -6.45
CA VAL A 372 -12.91 17.59 -7.89
C VAL A 372 -13.68 18.83 -8.36
N ASP A 373 -13.78 19.84 -7.49
CA ASP A 373 -14.57 21.08 -7.69
C ASP A 373 -13.77 22.36 -7.36
N GLY A 374 -12.47 22.33 -7.57
CA GLY A 374 -11.59 23.46 -7.26
C GLY A 374 -11.28 23.61 -5.77
N GLY A 375 -11.37 22.51 -5.01
CA GLY A 375 -11.02 22.50 -3.59
C GLY A 375 -12.17 22.83 -2.64
N LYS A 376 -13.40 22.99 -3.13
CA LYS A 376 -14.57 23.34 -2.30
C LYS A 376 -15.03 22.17 -1.46
N THR A 377 -15.06 20.96 -2.03
CA THR A 377 -15.41 19.71 -1.33
C THR A 377 -14.33 18.66 -1.53
N THR A 378 -14.09 17.86 -0.49
CA THR A 378 -13.17 16.72 -0.59
C THR A 378 -13.96 15.49 -1.03
N ALA A 379 -13.70 15.02 -2.25
CA ALA A 379 -14.32 13.84 -2.83
C ALA A 379 -13.70 12.55 -2.26
N HIS A 380 -12.36 12.53 -2.07
CA HIS A 380 -11.64 11.40 -1.51
C HIS A 380 -10.73 11.88 -0.37
N ASP A 381 -10.84 11.23 0.78
CA ASP A 381 -10.00 11.45 1.97
C ASP A 381 -9.63 10.09 2.53
N TYR A 382 -8.37 9.71 2.39
CA TYR A 382 -7.88 8.39 2.77
C TYR A 382 -6.43 8.39 3.22
N ILE A 383 -6.02 7.31 3.87
CA ILE A 383 -4.66 7.09 4.34
C ILE A 383 -3.98 6.04 3.46
N VAL A 384 -2.71 6.30 3.14
CA VAL A 384 -1.74 5.34 2.62
C VAL A 384 -0.67 5.15 3.67
N ALA A 385 -0.55 3.94 4.22
CA ALA A 385 0.42 3.60 5.26
C ALA A 385 1.36 2.53 4.75
N TYR A 386 2.62 2.88 4.55
CA TYR A 386 3.62 1.94 4.07
C TYR A 386 4.02 0.95 5.17
N CYS A 387 4.05 -0.32 4.83
CA CYS A 387 4.40 -1.41 5.73
C CYS A 387 5.54 -2.26 5.15
N GLU A 388 5.93 -3.30 5.89
CA GLU A 388 6.98 -4.23 5.54
C GLU A 388 6.76 -4.82 4.13
N PRO A 389 7.81 -5.22 3.40
CA PRO A 389 7.68 -5.80 2.08
C PRO A 389 6.95 -7.15 2.11
N VAL A 390 6.29 -7.49 1.01
CA VAL A 390 5.72 -8.82 0.81
C VAL A 390 6.84 -9.84 0.64
N GLU A 391 7.81 -9.53 -0.23
CA GLU A 391 9.01 -10.34 -0.43
C GLU A 391 10.09 -9.90 0.57
N PRO A 392 10.60 -10.78 1.43
CA PRO A 392 11.74 -10.44 2.27
C PRO A 392 12.92 -10.07 1.38
N ALA A 393 13.69 -9.04 1.78
CA ALA A 393 14.93 -8.69 1.08
C ALA A 393 15.77 -9.97 0.94
N LYS A 394 16.19 -10.30 -0.30
CA LYS A 394 17.13 -11.40 -0.50
C LYS A 394 18.34 -11.12 0.37
N ALA A 395 18.70 -12.04 1.25
CA ALA A 395 19.95 -11.99 1.98
C ALA A 395 21.06 -11.81 0.94
N ARG A 396 21.81 -10.69 1.04
CA ARG A 396 22.94 -10.39 0.18
C ARG A 396 24.11 -11.31 0.53
#